data_3beb168b9b41158973252ad0f38034a0
#
_entry.id   3beb168b9b41158973252ad0f38034a0
#
_cell.length_a   1.000
_cell.length_b   1.000
_cell.length_c   1.000
_cell.angle_alpha   90.00
_cell.angle_beta   90.00
_cell.angle_gamma   90.00
#
_symmetry.space_group_name_H-M   'P 1'
#
loop_
_entity.id
_entity.type
_entity.pdbx_description
1 polymer ?
#
loop_
_entity_poly.entity_id
_entity_poly.type
_entity_poly.pdbx_seq_one_letter_code
_entity_poly.pdbx_strand_id
1 'polypeptide(L)'
;MNKPLLSLLIPTAKGRYDQWHNLISKIFKLSGLKREVGKVVGIDNYFMNYWRSDCEVELISCYDEKQLTIGEKRELMYKEANGIFSFQIDDDDDIADDAIELILKAIKENPDVDCVTFRERCIMNGNYKSSNHSLKYEKWQDNFDGFDYVRCPFYKDVIRTDIAKLVPFPFIRYNEDEQWSMAIRPHLKTEHHIDKELYYYIYEPKETHEERYGYDRS
;
A
#
# COMPACT_ATOMS: atom_id res chain seq x y z
N MET A 1 13.42 16.54 -14.20
CA MET A 1 12.19 16.47 -13.35
C MET A 1 12.64 16.26 -11.92
N ASN A 2 12.04 16.97 -10.98
CA ASN A 2 12.33 16.76 -9.56
C ASN A 2 11.82 15.35 -9.16
N LYS A 3 12.50 14.72 -8.21
CA LYS A 3 12.10 13.41 -7.67
C LYS A 3 10.76 13.59 -6.93
N PRO A 4 9.74 12.73 -7.15
CA PRO A 4 8.50 12.80 -6.38
C PRO A 4 8.77 12.61 -4.87
N LEU A 5 7.94 13.20 -4.03
CA LEU A 5 7.97 12.93 -2.59
C LEU A 5 7.36 11.56 -2.27
N LEU A 6 6.27 11.21 -2.96
CA LEU A 6 5.47 10.02 -2.67
C LEU A 6 5.17 9.21 -3.93
N SER A 7 5.48 7.92 -3.90
CA SER A 7 4.99 6.93 -4.86
C SER A 7 3.79 6.20 -4.29
N LEU A 8 2.64 6.31 -4.95
CA LEU A 8 1.45 5.50 -4.68
C LEU A 8 1.51 4.25 -5.55
N LEU A 9 1.39 3.07 -4.94
CA LEU A 9 1.61 1.78 -5.58
C LEU A 9 0.34 0.93 -5.46
N ILE A 10 -0.27 0.53 -6.59
CA ILE A 10 -1.55 -0.18 -6.61
C ILE A 10 -1.44 -1.48 -7.39
N PRO A 11 -1.42 -2.63 -6.70
CA PRO A 11 -1.55 -3.92 -7.36
C PRO A 11 -3.01 -4.13 -7.80
N THR A 12 -3.21 -4.69 -8.98
CA THR A 12 -4.54 -5.10 -9.45
C THR A 12 -4.46 -6.36 -10.30
N ALA A 13 -5.60 -6.94 -10.65
CA ALA A 13 -5.67 -8.16 -11.43
C ALA A 13 -6.93 -8.20 -12.30
N LYS A 14 -6.95 -9.15 -13.23
CA LYS A 14 -8.14 -9.45 -14.04
C LYS A 14 -9.39 -9.65 -13.18
N GLY A 15 -10.46 -8.97 -13.56
CA GLY A 15 -11.76 -9.02 -12.88
C GLY A 15 -11.94 -7.99 -11.77
N ARG A 16 -10.95 -7.13 -11.52
CA ARG A 16 -10.97 -6.08 -10.48
C ARG A 16 -11.02 -4.66 -11.04
N TYR A 17 -11.46 -4.49 -12.29
CA TYR A 17 -11.44 -3.20 -12.97
C TYR A 17 -12.23 -2.11 -12.24
N ASP A 18 -13.43 -2.43 -11.72
CA ASP A 18 -14.28 -1.42 -11.08
C ASP A 18 -13.67 -0.93 -9.76
N GLN A 19 -13.14 -1.83 -8.93
CA GLN A 19 -12.45 -1.49 -7.68
C GLN A 19 -11.23 -0.62 -7.99
N TRP A 20 -10.35 -1.10 -8.86
CA TRP A 20 -9.16 -0.36 -9.30
C TRP A 20 -9.52 1.01 -9.89
N HIS A 21 -10.53 1.09 -10.77
CA HIS A 21 -10.95 2.33 -11.41
C HIS A 21 -11.49 3.35 -10.39
N ASN A 22 -12.25 2.90 -9.40
CA ASN A 22 -12.76 3.77 -8.34
C ASN A 22 -11.63 4.34 -7.49
N LEU A 23 -10.70 3.49 -7.01
CA LEU A 23 -9.54 3.91 -6.23
C LEU A 23 -8.65 4.88 -7.03
N ILE A 24 -8.29 4.54 -8.26
CA ILE A 24 -7.47 5.39 -9.14
C ILE A 24 -8.16 6.75 -9.36
N SER A 25 -9.48 6.77 -9.57
CA SER A 25 -10.23 8.01 -9.78
C SER A 25 -10.21 8.90 -8.55
N LYS A 26 -10.31 8.32 -7.36
CA LYS A 26 -10.13 9.02 -6.08
C LYS A 26 -8.73 9.59 -5.93
N ILE A 27 -7.71 8.78 -6.22
CA ILE A 27 -6.30 9.21 -6.13
C ILE A 27 -6.02 10.39 -7.06
N PHE A 28 -6.49 10.37 -8.31
CA PHE A 28 -6.35 11.53 -9.22
C PHE A 28 -6.98 12.81 -8.64
N LYS A 29 -8.14 12.68 -8.01
CA LYS A 29 -8.81 13.82 -7.37
C LYS A 29 -8.00 14.35 -6.18
N LEU A 30 -7.43 13.49 -5.37
CA LEU A 30 -6.74 13.86 -4.13
C LEU A 30 -5.29 14.30 -4.34
N SER A 31 -4.60 13.77 -5.36
CA SER A 31 -3.17 14.00 -5.58
C SER A 31 -2.83 15.13 -6.55
N GLY A 32 -3.82 15.59 -7.33
CA GLY A 32 -3.59 16.56 -8.41
C GLY A 32 -2.87 15.97 -9.64
N LEU A 33 -2.65 14.66 -9.69
CA LEU A 33 -2.11 13.96 -10.86
C LEU A 33 -3.04 14.13 -12.07
N LYS A 34 -2.45 14.20 -13.27
CA LYS A 34 -3.20 14.29 -14.54
C LYS A 34 -3.20 12.93 -15.24
N ARG A 35 -4.37 12.48 -15.66
CA ARG A 35 -4.54 11.20 -16.38
C ARG A 35 -3.82 11.17 -17.73
N GLU A 36 -3.73 12.31 -18.40
CA GLU A 36 -3.16 12.45 -19.74
C GLU A 36 -1.65 12.19 -19.82
N VAL A 37 -0.94 12.17 -18.68
CA VAL A 37 0.48 11.87 -18.61
C VAL A 37 0.78 10.41 -18.28
N GLY A 38 -0.22 9.54 -18.37
CA GLY A 38 -0.08 8.12 -18.14
C GLY A 38 0.74 7.41 -19.22
N LYS A 39 1.54 6.44 -18.82
CA LYS A 39 2.28 5.53 -19.70
C LYS A 39 1.99 4.08 -19.29
N VAL A 40 1.73 3.22 -20.27
CA VAL A 40 1.55 1.78 -20.07
C VAL A 40 2.75 1.06 -20.69
N VAL A 41 3.34 0.15 -19.94
CA VAL A 41 4.42 -0.74 -20.41
C VAL A 41 3.97 -2.18 -20.19
N GLY A 42 3.84 -2.95 -21.26
CA GLY A 42 3.62 -4.39 -21.20
C GLY A 42 4.96 -5.11 -21.02
N ILE A 43 5.03 -6.04 -20.09
CA ILE A 43 6.21 -6.85 -19.81
C ILE A 43 5.71 -8.29 -19.62
N ASP A 44 5.99 -9.15 -20.60
CA ASP A 44 5.60 -10.58 -20.58
C ASP A 44 4.14 -10.82 -20.10
N ASN A 45 3.97 -11.12 -18.81
CA ASN A 45 2.69 -11.54 -18.20
C ASN A 45 1.97 -10.43 -17.43
N TYR A 46 2.47 -9.19 -17.45
CA TYR A 46 1.86 -8.09 -16.70
C TYR A 46 2.01 -6.75 -17.40
N PHE A 47 1.26 -5.75 -16.93
CA PHE A 47 1.30 -4.38 -17.40
C PHE A 47 1.60 -3.45 -16.24
N MET A 48 2.59 -2.56 -16.44
CA MET A 48 2.87 -1.47 -15.53
C MET A 48 2.28 -0.17 -16.08
N ASN A 49 1.44 0.46 -15.30
CA ASN A 49 0.85 1.76 -15.60
C ASN A 49 1.53 2.81 -14.74
N TYR A 50 1.98 3.90 -15.36
CA TYR A 50 2.69 4.98 -14.68
C TYR A 50 1.99 6.31 -14.95
N TRP A 51 1.75 7.09 -13.90
CA TRP A 51 1.33 8.48 -13.98
C TRP A 51 2.34 9.32 -13.22
N ARG A 52 3.15 10.05 -13.96
CA ARG A 52 4.22 10.91 -13.45
C ARG A 52 4.05 12.28 -14.06
N SER A 53 4.01 13.29 -13.23
CA SER A 53 3.96 14.72 -13.64
C SER A 53 4.96 15.50 -12.78
N ASP A 54 5.03 16.82 -12.99
CA ASP A 54 5.87 17.70 -12.14
C ASP A 54 5.23 17.98 -10.77
N CYS A 55 4.42 17.05 -10.27
CA CYS A 55 3.83 17.11 -8.94
C CYS A 55 4.62 16.24 -7.93
N GLU A 56 4.27 16.38 -6.66
CA GLU A 56 4.94 15.70 -5.54
C GLU A 56 4.61 14.20 -5.47
N VAL A 57 3.64 13.74 -6.26
CA VAL A 57 3.15 12.35 -6.25
C VAL A 57 3.35 11.72 -7.62
N GLU A 58 3.81 10.48 -7.65
CA GLU A 58 3.64 9.58 -8.78
C GLU A 58 2.69 8.43 -8.42
N LEU A 59 2.06 7.85 -9.42
CA LEU A 59 1.21 6.69 -9.26
C LEU A 59 1.71 5.58 -10.18
N ILE A 60 1.87 4.38 -9.63
CA ILE A 60 2.27 3.17 -10.34
C ILE A 60 1.25 2.08 -10.04
N SER A 61 0.73 1.43 -11.08
CA SER A 61 -0.17 0.28 -10.91
C SER A 61 0.33 -0.90 -11.71
N CYS A 62 0.34 -2.07 -11.08
CA CYS A 62 0.71 -3.34 -11.69
C CYS A 62 -0.55 -4.20 -11.90
N TYR A 63 -0.86 -4.49 -13.18
CA TYR A 63 -1.96 -5.37 -13.60
C TYR A 63 -1.43 -6.67 -14.19
N ASP A 64 -2.08 -7.79 -13.87
CA ASP A 64 -1.89 -9.06 -14.52
C ASP A 64 -3.19 -9.86 -14.66
N GLU A 65 -3.13 -10.97 -15.36
CA GLU A 65 -4.25 -11.92 -15.48
C GLU A 65 -4.23 -13.03 -14.41
N LYS A 66 -3.77 -12.71 -13.18
CA LYS A 66 -3.62 -13.60 -12.01
C LYS A 66 -2.43 -14.59 -12.13
N GLN A 67 -1.43 -14.32 -12.96
CA GLN A 67 -0.22 -15.14 -13.06
C GLN A 67 0.77 -14.84 -11.92
N LEU A 68 0.92 -13.57 -11.55
CA LEU A 68 1.82 -13.15 -10.49
C LEU A 68 1.19 -13.36 -9.11
N THR A 69 2.01 -13.69 -8.15
CA THR A 69 1.64 -13.58 -6.74
C THR A 69 1.51 -12.11 -6.34
N ILE A 70 0.81 -11.84 -5.25
CA ILE A 70 0.69 -10.47 -4.74
C ILE A 70 2.07 -9.94 -4.30
N GLY A 71 2.92 -10.78 -3.70
CA GLY A 71 4.28 -10.43 -3.32
C GLY A 71 5.15 -10.03 -4.52
N GLU A 72 5.05 -10.74 -5.65
CA GLU A 72 5.76 -10.36 -6.90
C GLU A 72 5.31 -8.99 -7.40
N LYS A 73 4.01 -8.68 -7.39
CA LYS A 73 3.50 -7.36 -7.81
C LYS A 73 4.01 -6.25 -6.89
N ARG A 74 3.98 -6.46 -5.57
CA ARG A 74 4.50 -5.49 -4.59
C ARG A 74 5.98 -5.21 -4.82
N GLU A 75 6.77 -6.26 -5.02
CA GLU A 75 8.21 -6.15 -5.31
C GLU A 75 8.48 -5.37 -6.60
N LEU A 76 7.76 -5.70 -7.69
CA LEU A 76 7.90 -5.00 -8.98
C LEU A 76 7.60 -3.52 -8.85
N MET A 77 6.53 -3.15 -8.15
CA MET A 77 6.17 -1.75 -7.97
C MET A 77 7.17 -0.99 -7.10
N TYR A 78 7.71 -1.60 -6.04
CA TYR A 78 8.80 -0.96 -5.27
C TYR A 78 10.04 -0.72 -6.12
N LYS A 79 10.45 -1.67 -6.98
CA LYS A 79 11.59 -1.49 -7.91
C LYS A 79 11.40 -0.28 -8.81
N GLU A 80 10.20 -0.06 -9.30
CA GLU A 80 9.84 1.03 -10.21
C GLU A 80 9.58 2.38 -9.52
N ALA A 81 9.34 2.38 -8.21
CA ALA A 81 9.06 3.59 -7.44
C ALA A 81 10.26 4.54 -7.42
N ASN A 82 10.01 5.83 -7.73
CA ASN A 82 11.01 6.88 -7.72
C ASN A 82 10.80 7.90 -6.58
N GLY A 83 9.65 7.87 -5.91
CA GLY A 83 9.38 8.73 -4.77
C GLY A 83 10.39 8.56 -3.64
N ILE A 84 10.57 9.58 -2.81
CA ILE A 84 11.37 9.48 -1.59
C ILE A 84 10.72 8.48 -0.65
N PHE A 85 9.39 8.50 -0.57
CA PHE A 85 8.57 7.55 0.16
C PHE A 85 7.64 6.79 -0.78
N SER A 86 7.23 5.59 -0.36
CA SER A 86 6.26 4.75 -1.07
C SER A 86 5.12 4.34 -0.15
N PHE A 87 3.92 4.28 -0.70
CA PHE A 87 2.69 3.87 -0.04
C PHE A 87 1.91 2.93 -0.95
N GLN A 88 1.71 1.69 -0.52
CA GLN A 88 0.90 0.73 -1.28
C GLN A 88 -0.54 0.72 -0.80
N ILE A 89 -1.47 0.67 -1.75
CA ILE A 89 -2.91 0.63 -1.49
C ILE A 89 -3.49 -0.51 -2.32
N ASP A 90 -4.15 -1.48 -1.69
CA ASP A 90 -4.80 -2.56 -2.40
C ASP A 90 -6.04 -2.03 -3.14
N ASP A 91 -6.33 -2.57 -4.31
CA ASP A 91 -7.36 -2.06 -5.22
C ASP A 91 -8.81 -2.27 -4.71
N ASP A 92 -9.01 -3.12 -3.70
CA ASP A 92 -10.27 -3.35 -3.00
C ASP A 92 -10.39 -2.63 -1.65
N ASP A 93 -9.38 -1.84 -1.29
CA ASP A 93 -9.37 -0.98 -0.11
C ASP A 93 -9.66 0.49 -0.47
N ASP A 94 -9.70 1.37 0.53
CA ASP A 94 -9.90 2.81 0.35
C ASP A 94 -9.00 3.62 1.30
N ILE A 95 -8.91 4.92 1.08
CA ILE A 95 -8.17 5.87 1.92
C ILE A 95 -9.05 7.05 2.33
N ALA A 96 -8.72 7.72 3.43
CA ALA A 96 -9.40 8.95 3.83
C ALA A 96 -9.24 10.04 2.76
N ASP A 97 -10.24 10.93 2.64
CA ASP A 97 -10.24 11.98 1.62
C ASP A 97 -9.09 13.01 1.79
N ASP A 98 -8.54 13.09 2.98
CA ASP A 98 -7.38 13.94 3.30
C ASP A 98 -6.07 13.14 3.51
N ALA A 99 -6.07 11.84 3.23
CA ALA A 99 -4.92 10.98 3.49
C ALA A 99 -3.66 11.46 2.75
N ILE A 100 -3.74 11.72 1.45
CA ILE A 100 -2.59 12.15 0.63
C ILE A 100 -2.06 13.51 1.13
N GLU A 101 -2.94 14.44 1.45
CA GLU A 101 -2.57 15.77 1.97
C GLU A 101 -1.82 15.64 3.30
N LEU A 102 -2.36 14.87 4.25
CA LEU A 102 -1.76 14.68 5.57
C LEU A 102 -0.42 13.92 5.50
N ILE A 103 -0.33 12.92 4.62
CA ILE A 103 0.93 12.18 4.38
C ILE A 103 1.99 13.12 3.80
N LEU A 104 1.67 13.90 2.76
CA LEU A 104 2.61 14.84 2.16
C LEU A 104 3.06 15.92 3.16
N LYS A 105 2.14 16.41 3.99
CA LYS A 105 2.46 17.35 5.08
C LYS A 105 3.43 16.70 6.06
N ALA A 106 3.14 15.48 6.53
CA ALA A 106 3.99 14.75 7.47
C ALA A 106 5.42 14.55 6.91
N ILE A 107 5.54 14.15 5.65
CA ILE A 107 6.83 13.98 4.96
C ILE A 107 7.61 15.30 4.89
N LYS A 108 6.96 16.43 4.55
CA LYS A 108 7.59 17.74 4.44
C LYS A 108 8.07 18.27 5.79
N GLU A 109 7.29 18.06 6.83
CA GLU A 109 7.61 18.48 8.20
C GLU A 109 8.66 17.57 8.86
N ASN A 110 8.79 16.33 8.41
CA ASN A 110 9.68 15.31 8.96
C ASN A 110 10.44 14.57 7.84
N PRO A 111 11.29 15.24 7.06
CA PRO A 111 11.91 14.67 5.86
C PRO A 111 12.88 13.51 6.13
N ASP A 112 13.37 13.39 7.36
CA ASP A 112 14.41 12.43 7.77
C ASP A 112 13.84 11.16 8.45
N VAL A 113 12.49 11.05 8.58
CA VAL A 113 11.90 9.82 9.15
C VAL A 113 11.99 8.65 8.18
N ASP A 114 12.05 7.44 8.72
CA ASP A 114 12.07 6.22 7.93
C ASP A 114 10.67 5.81 7.46
N CYS A 115 9.64 6.14 8.28
CA CYS A 115 8.26 5.87 7.91
C CYS A 115 7.28 6.89 8.50
N VAL A 116 6.12 7.00 7.86
CA VAL A 116 4.93 7.66 8.39
C VAL A 116 3.87 6.58 8.61
N THR A 117 3.44 6.42 9.85
CA THR A 117 2.45 5.42 10.27
C THR A 117 1.15 6.10 10.67
N PHE A 118 0.06 5.35 10.71
CA PHE A 118 -1.26 5.88 11.05
C PHE A 118 -2.19 4.75 11.52
N ARG A 119 -3.42 5.11 11.88
CA ARG A 119 -4.46 4.13 12.18
C ARG A 119 -5.15 3.66 10.91
N GLU A 120 -5.56 2.39 10.93
CA GLU A 120 -6.36 1.77 9.89
C GLU A 120 -7.77 1.47 10.43
N ARG A 121 -8.77 1.72 9.61
CA ARG A 121 -10.15 1.27 9.83
C ARG A 121 -10.34 -0.04 9.10
N CYS A 122 -10.63 -1.10 9.85
CA CYS A 122 -10.93 -2.39 9.25
C CYS A 122 -12.45 -2.62 9.25
N ILE A 123 -13.04 -2.85 8.09
CA ILE A 123 -14.43 -3.25 7.94
C ILE A 123 -14.47 -4.74 7.59
N MET A 124 -14.77 -5.56 8.58
CA MET A 124 -14.78 -7.02 8.47
C MET A 124 -16.22 -7.53 8.44
N ASN A 125 -16.74 -7.94 7.27
CA ASN A 125 -18.14 -8.37 7.11
C ASN A 125 -19.13 -7.31 7.65
N GLY A 126 -18.90 -6.06 7.32
CA GLY A 126 -19.71 -4.93 7.80
C GLY A 126 -19.45 -4.49 9.25
N ASN A 127 -18.58 -5.18 9.99
CA ASN A 127 -18.24 -4.81 11.37
C ASN A 127 -16.94 -3.99 11.41
N TYR A 128 -16.97 -2.91 12.19
CA TYR A 128 -15.80 -2.09 12.45
C TYR A 128 -14.82 -2.78 13.39
N LYS A 129 -13.55 -2.69 13.07
CA LYS A 129 -12.41 -3.07 13.90
C LYS A 129 -11.34 -1.97 13.81
N SER A 130 -10.77 -1.60 14.94
CA SER A 130 -9.71 -0.61 15.04
C SER A 130 -8.34 -1.24 14.82
N SER A 131 -7.49 -0.60 14.02
CA SER A 131 -6.09 -1.02 13.85
C SER A 131 -5.15 0.16 14.04
N ASN A 132 -4.02 -0.07 14.67
CA ASN A 132 -2.96 0.93 14.84
C ASN A 132 -1.62 0.40 14.38
N HIS A 133 -0.94 1.16 13.53
CA HIS A 133 0.38 0.82 13.01
C HIS A 133 1.43 1.74 13.62
N SER A 134 2.50 1.18 14.15
CA SER A 134 3.58 2.00 14.73
C SER A 134 4.86 1.21 14.93
N LEU A 135 6.01 1.90 14.89
CA LEU A 135 7.32 1.37 15.27
C LEU A 135 7.42 0.96 16.74
N LYS A 136 6.52 1.42 17.61
CA LYS A 136 6.46 0.96 19.01
C LYS A 136 6.11 -0.52 19.14
N TYR A 137 5.49 -1.11 18.11
CA TYR A 137 5.17 -2.53 18.06
C TYR A 137 6.31 -3.31 17.40
N GLU A 138 6.72 -4.41 18.03
CA GLU A 138 7.76 -5.29 17.50
C GLU A 138 7.21 -6.41 16.62
N LYS A 139 5.92 -6.70 16.76
CA LYS A 139 5.20 -7.76 16.03
C LYS A 139 3.73 -7.44 15.89
N TRP A 140 3.05 -8.18 15.06
CA TRP A 140 1.60 -8.15 14.92
C TRP A 140 0.93 -8.80 16.12
N GLN A 141 -0.07 -8.16 16.70
CA GLN A 141 -0.84 -8.65 17.84
C GLN A 141 -2.31 -8.22 17.71
N ASP A 142 -3.19 -9.05 18.22
CA ASP A 142 -4.63 -8.77 18.29
C ASP A 142 -5.05 -8.47 19.72
N ASN A 143 -6.07 -7.60 19.87
CA ASN A 143 -6.59 -7.17 21.18
C ASN A 143 -5.50 -6.64 22.12
N PHE A 144 -4.66 -5.75 21.62
CA PHE A 144 -3.55 -5.18 22.36
C PHE A 144 -3.54 -3.65 22.29
N ASP A 145 -3.07 -3.00 23.36
CA ASP A 145 -2.88 -1.54 23.47
C ASP A 145 -4.16 -0.71 23.16
N GLY A 146 -5.34 -1.28 23.45
CA GLY A 146 -6.63 -0.62 23.23
C GLY A 146 -7.19 -0.70 21.82
N PHE A 147 -6.55 -1.46 20.93
CA PHE A 147 -6.97 -1.70 19.55
C PHE A 147 -7.32 -3.16 19.31
N ASP A 148 -8.23 -3.43 18.36
CA ASP A 148 -8.49 -4.80 17.90
C ASP A 148 -7.24 -5.40 17.25
N TYR A 149 -6.48 -4.59 16.50
CA TYR A 149 -5.24 -4.98 15.83
C TYR A 149 -4.13 -3.96 16.07
N VAL A 150 -2.92 -4.44 16.36
CA VAL A 150 -1.71 -3.62 16.30
C VAL A 150 -0.70 -4.26 15.36
N ARG A 151 -0.02 -3.44 14.57
CA ARG A 151 0.94 -3.89 13.56
C ARG A 151 2.22 -3.07 13.65
N CYS A 152 3.37 -3.70 13.53
CA CYS A 152 4.57 -2.95 13.15
C CYS A 152 4.44 -2.51 11.69
N PRO A 153 5.18 -1.48 11.24
CA PRO A 153 5.00 -0.93 9.91
C PRO A 153 5.11 -1.97 8.80
N PHE A 154 4.26 -1.87 7.80
CA PHE A 154 4.21 -2.75 6.65
C PHE A 154 3.80 -1.99 5.38
N TYR A 155 3.49 -2.66 4.28
CA TYR A 155 3.27 -2.02 2.99
C TYR A 155 2.13 -0.98 2.96
N LYS A 156 1.15 -1.09 3.86
CA LYS A 156 0.05 -0.11 4.03
C LYS A 156 0.47 1.16 4.76
N ASP A 157 1.70 1.24 5.25
CA ASP A 157 2.29 2.45 5.79
C ASP A 157 3.17 3.14 4.74
N VAL A 158 3.49 4.39 4.99
CA VAL A 158 4.37 5.17 4.13
C VAL A 158 5.81 4.95 4.55
N ILE A 159 6.58 4.27 3.73
CA ILE A 159 7.98 3.89 4.06
C ILE A 159 8.94 4.53 3.07
N ARG A 160 10.11 4.97 3.54
CA ARG A 160 11.16 5.43 2.65
C ARG A 160 11.45 4.37 1.59
N THR A 161 11.42 4.79 0.33
CA THR A 161 11.52 3.87 -0.81
C THR A 161 12.86 3.14 -0.86
N ASP A 162 13.95 3.80 -0.46
CA ASP A 162 15.27 3.18 -0.38
C ASP A 162 15.33 2.08 0.70
N ILE A 163 14.68 2.28 1.85
CA ILE A 163 14.57 1.26 2.90
C ILE A 163 13.65 0.13 2.44
N ALA A 164 12.48 0.45 1.85
CA ALA A 164 11.55 -0.56 1.35
C ALA A 164 12.21 -1.52 0.33
N LYS A 165 13.13 -1.00 -0.49
CA LYS A 165 13.89 -1.79 -1.49
C LYS A 165 14.99 -2.69 -0.89
N LEU A 166 15.32 -2.57 0.40
CA LEU A 166 16.32 -3.45 1.03
C LEU A 166 15.80 -4.86 1.28
N VAL A 167 14.50 -5.00 1.43
CA VAL A 167 13.85 -6.26 1.79
C VAL A 167 12.90 -6.69 0.67
N PRO A 168 13.21 -7.74 -0.08
CA PRO A 168 12.34 -8.24 -1.12
C PRO A 168 11.05 -8.83 -0.53
N PHE A 169 9.93 -8.66 -1.22
CA PHE A 169 8.70 -9.35 -0.86
C PHE A 169 8.83 -10.86 -1.10
N PRO A 170 8.29 -11.70 -0.21
CA PRO A 170 8.16 -13.11 -0.46
C PRO A 170 7.23 -13.36 -1.67
N PHE A 171 7.64 -14.22 -2.61
CA PHE A 171 6.84 -14.56 -3.79
C PHE A 171 5.79 -15.61 -3.46
N ILE A 172 4.93 -15.27 -2.49
CA ILE A 172 3.84 -16.11 -2.00
C ILE A 172 2.50 -15.37 -2.13
N ARG A 173 1.41 -16.13 -2.02
CA ARG A 173 0.06 -15.59 -2.17
C ARG A 173 -0.59 -15.17 -0.86
N TYR A 174 -0.02 -15.60 0.26
CA TYR A 174 -0.54 -15.35 1.61
C TYR A 174 0.54 -15.08 2.59
N ASN A 175 0.22 -14.23 3.58
CA ASN A 175 1.12 -13.87 4.65
C ASN A 175 2.44 -13.23 4.18
N GLU A 176 2.47 -12.74 2.94
CA GLU A 176 3.60 -11.99 2.40
C GLU A 176 3.80 -10.67 3.14
N ASP A 177 2.68 -10.10 3.60
CA ASP A 177 2.59 -8.83 4.30
C ASP A 177 3.20 -8.90 5.70
N GLU A 178 2.81 -9.87 6.52
CA GLU A 178 3.40 -10.08 7.85
C GLU A 178 4.88 -10.46 7.75
N GLN A 179 5.23 -11.38 6.84
CA GLN A 179 6.63 -11.78 6.66
C GLN A 179 7.50 -10.60 6.24
N TRP A 180 7.03 -9.79 5.29
CA TRP A 180 7.75 -8.59 4.86
C TRP A 180 7.81 -7.55 5.99
N SER A 181 6.71 -7.32 6.71
CA SER A 181 6.64 -6.43 7.87
C SER A 181 7.70 -6.78 8.91
N MET A 182 7.80 -8.05 9.27
CA MET A 182 8.80 -8.53 10.23
C MET A 182 10.23 -8.39 9.72
N ALA A 183 10.45 -8.55 8.41
CA ALA A 183 11.76 -8.40 7.80
C ALA A 183 12.20 -6.94 7.64
N ILE A 184 11.29 -6.01 7.32
CA ILE A 184 11.59 -4.57 7.16
C ILE A 184 11.73 -3.86 8.51
N ARG A 185 11.00 -4.30 9.54
CA ARG A 185 10.95 -3.66 10.86
C ARG A 185 12.34 -3.32 11.45
N PRO A 186 13.37 -4.19 11.39
CA PRO A 186 14.71 -3.89 11.90
C PRO A 186 15.43 -2.75 11.18
N HIS A 187 15.04 -2.43 9.95
CA HIS A 187 15.62 -1.34 9.14
C HIS A 187 15.00 0.02 9.43
N LEU A 188 13.83 0.06 10.05
CA LEU A 188 13.12 1.28 10.41
C LEU A 188 13.51 1.72 11.83
N LYS A 189 13.96 2.98 12.01
CA LYS A 189 14.44 3.52 13.29
C LYS A 189 13.62 4.71 13.77
N THR A 190 13.06 5.48 12.84
CA THR A 190 12.35 6.72 13.13
C THR A 190 10.98 6.71 12.45
N GLU A 191 9.96 7.22 13.13
CA GLU A 191 8.63 7.37 12.57
C GLU A 191 8.03 8.75 12.88
N HIS A 192 7.12 9.18 12.03
CA HIS A 192 6.10 10.17 12.35
C HIS A 192 4.75 9.47 12.35
N HIS A 193 4.07 9.46 13.51
CA HIS A 193 2.76 8.81 13.63
C HIS A 193 1.63 9.83 13.50
N ILE A 194 0.70 9.60 12.58
CA ILE A 194 -0.53 10.38 12.42
C ILE A 194 -1.66 9.66 13.16
N ASP A 195 -2.10 10.19 14.31
CA ASP A 195 -3.17 9.62 15.11
C ASP A 195 -4.56 9.81 14.46
N LYS A 196 -4.72 9.25 13.25
CA LYS A 196 -5.94 9.28 12.45
C LYS A 196 -6.05 8.03 11.58
N GLU A 197 -7.29 7.58 11.32
CA GLU A 197 -7.55 6.52 10.36
C GLU A 197 -7.40 7.07 8.94
N LEU A 198 -6.29 6.71 8.26
CA LEU A 198 -6.02 7.14 6.89
C LEU A 198 -6.19 6.03 5.87
N TYR A 199 -6.18 4.78 6.29
CA TYR A 199 -6.42 3.61 5.45
C TYR A 199 -7.69 2.90 5.86
N TYR A 200 -8.49 2.42 4.90
CA TYR A 200 -9.75 1.71 5.11
C TYR A 200 -9.66 0.33 4.48
N TYR A 201 -9.35 -0.67 5.29
CA TYR A 201 -9.34 -2.07 4.89
C TYR A 201 -10.78 -2.59 4.82
N ILE A 202 -11.18 -3.10 3.67
CA ILE A 202 -12.55 -3.56 3.41
C ILE A 202 -12.52 -5.05 3.08
N TYR A 203 -12.95 -5.87 4.03
CA TYR A 203 -13.06 -7.30 3.85
C TYR A 203 -14.52 -7.73 3.80
N GLU A 204 -14.97 -8.13 2.63
CA GLU A 204 -16.24 -8.81 2.40
C GLU A 204 -15.94 -10.16 1.78
N PRO A 205 -16.40 -11.29 2.36
CA PRO A 205 -16.24 -12.61 1.78
C PRO A 205 -17.21 -12.74 0.59
N LYS A 206 -16.83 -12.23 -0.57
CA LYS A 206 -17.62 -12.34 -1.82
C LYS A 206 -17.40 -13.68 -2.52
N GLU A 207 -16.32 -14.36 -2.18
CA GLU A 207 -15.87 -15.59 -2.82
C GLU A 207 -15.28 -16.52 -1.77
N THR A 208 -15.43 -17.83 -1.99
CA THR A 208 -14.67 -18.81 -1.21
C THR A 208 -13.17 -18.57 -1.41
N HIS A 209 -12.38 -19.12 -0.50
CA HIS A 209 -10.93 -19.03 -0.62
C HIS A 209 -10.42 -19.61 -1.95
N GLU A 210 -11.04 -20.69 -2.42
CA GLU A 210 -10.77 -21.34 -3.70
C GLU A 210 -11.09 -20.42 -4.89
N GLU A 211 -12.24 -19.73 -4.85
CA GLU A 211 -12.66 -18.77 -5.88
C GLU A 211 -11.74 -17.55 -5.93
N ARG A 212 -11.30 -17.05 -4.75
CA ARG A 212 -10.45 -15.88 -4.65
C ARG A 212 -9.01 -16.14 -5.12
N TYR A 213 -8.48 -17.33 -4.84
CA TYR A 213 -7.05 -17.61 -5.01
C TYR A 213 -6.75 -18.86 -5.83
N GLY A 214 -7.79 -19.63 -6.18
CA GLY A 214 -7.68 -20.81 -7.04
C GLY A 214 -7.05 -22.03 -6.37
N TYR A 215 -7.08 -22.11 -5.03
CA TYR A 215 -6.65 -23.28 -4.27
C TYR A 215 -7.30 -23.36 -2.89
N ASP A 216 -7.51 -24.58 -2.39
CA ASP A 216 -8.03 -24.85 -1.05
C ASP A 216 -6.91 -24.72 0.00
N ARG A 217 -7.28 -24.31 1.20
CA ARG A 217 -6.38 -24.28 2.39
C ARG A 217 -6.35 -25.61 3.14
N SER A 218 -7.02 -26.66 2.65
CA SER A 218 -7.03 -27.95 3.33
C SER A 218 -5.67 -28.62 3.37
#